data_1a626f6878b738ee7813fd197407dcca
#
_entry.id   1a626f6878b738ee7813fd197407dcca
#
_cell.length_a   1.000
_cell.length_b   1.000
_cell.length_c   1.000
_cell.angle_alpha   90.00
_cell.angle_beta   90.00
_cell.angle_gamma   90.00
#
_symmetry.space_group_name_H-M   'P 1'
#
loop_
_entity.id
_entity.type
_entity.pdbx_description
1 polymer ?
#
loop_
_entity_poly.entity_id
_entity_poly.type
_entity_poly.pdbx_seq_one_letter_code
_entity_poly.pdbx_strand_id
1 'polypeptide(L)'
;MVNSAVPLLSRAWHWLMTSREPVGYRPGQMLNLVARDFRPYACERTSPCSLTVALPQGLTIEIREKATALFRSFVVCSHFRLQGSTGLQQPIRLKARNGNILGRGGVQFRCKDKNDDSQRLLAVLNCYPHIFAALENLHFRHLTLRAEQGQWWLEIEHYAASEVISQVPVERRYQKLHHDQRQQLVNVMQMFDELMTRVASEGVAA
;
A
#
# COMPACT_ATOMS: atom_id res chain seq x y z
N MET A 1 8.73 48.21 12.58
CA MET A 1 9.08 47.44 11.36
C MET A 1 10.07 46.36 11.77
N VAL A 2 9.59 45.15 11.99
CA VAL A 2 10.44 44.01 12.37
C VAL A 2 10.57 43.10 11.13
N ASN A 3 11.74 43.17 10.47
CA ASN A 3 12.09 42.30 9.36
C ASN A 3 12.38 40.91 9.92
N SER A 4 11.45 39.98 9.81
CA SER A 4 11.68 38.56 10.09
C SER A 4 12.38 37.91 8.88
N ALA A 5 13.68 37.91 8.91
CA ALA A 5 14.49 37.09 8.00
C ALA A 5 14.24 35.62 8.31
N VAL A 6 13.45 34.95 7.49
CA VAL A 6 13.32 33.49 7.53
C VAL A 6 14.71 32.92 7.21
N PRO A 7 15.31 32.12 8.09
CA PRO A 7 16.69 31.66 7.92
C PRO A 7 16.82 30.84 6.62
N LEU A 8 17.80 31.17 5.82
CA LEU A 8 18.15 30.51 4.53
C LEU A 8 18.24 28.98 4.66
N LEU A 9 18.60 28.49 5.85
CA LEU A 9 18.65 27.08 6.17
C LEU A 9 17.28 26.40 6.11
N SER A 10 16.18 27.05 6.52
CA SER A 10 14.84 26.46 6.44
C SER A 10 14.36 26.32 5.00
N ARG A 11 14.73 27.24 4.12
CA ARG A 11 14.43 27.15 2.67
C ARG A 11 15.24 26.05 1.99
N ALA A 12 16.52 25.85 2.37
CA ALA A 12 17.35 24.76 1.85
C ALA A 12 16.83 23.40 2.30
N TRP A 13 16.37 23.25 3.56
CA TRP A 13 15.73 22.03 4.05
C TRP A 13 14.40 21.74 3.38
N HIS A 14 13.58 22.76 3.16
CA HIS A 14 12.32 22.62 2.44
C HIS A 14 12.57 22.21 0.98
N TRP A 15 13.62 22.75 0.34
CA TRP A 15 14.02 22.42 -1.01
C TRP A 15 14.58 21.00 -1.14
N LEU A 16 15.30 20.49 -0.13
CA LEU A 16 15.79 19.11 -0.05
C LEU A 16 14.68 18.11 0.28
N MET A 17 13.66 18.52 1.03
CA MET A 17 12.54 17.66 1.46
C MET A 17 11.37 17.66 0.47
N THR A 18 11.31 18.61 -0.48
CA THR A 18 10.31 18.56 -1.54
C THR A 18 10.70 17.42 -2.48
N SER A 19 9.94 16.32 -2.46
CA SER A 19 10.14 15.19 -3.37
C SER A 19 9.97 15.69 -4.80
N ARG A 20 11.09 16.00 -5.45
CA ARG A 20 11.08 16.36 -6.87
C ARG A 20 10.67 15.12 -7.64
N GLU A 21 9.72 15.29 -8.54
CA GLU A 21 9.44 14.25 -9.51
C GLU A 21 10.73 13.93 -10.27
N PRO A 22 11.10 12.63 -10.38
CA PRO A 22 12.33 12.26 -11.05
C PRO A 22 12.32 12.71 -12.51
N VAL A 23 13.45 13.19 -13.01
CA VAL A 23 13.59 13.61 -14.41
C VAL A 23 13.26 12.41 -15.32
N GLY A 24 12.31 12.62 -16.25
CA GLY A 24 11.83 11.57 -17.17
C GLY A 24 10.70 10.70 -16.61
N TYR A 25 10.25 10.91 -15.39
CA TYR A 25 9.01 10.33 -14.90
C TYR A 25 7.82 10.92 -15.65
N ARG A 26 6.90 10.03 -16.05
CA ARG A 26 5.65 10.41 -16.72
C ARG A 26 4.50 9.82 -15.93
N PRO A 27 3.73 10.65 -15.20
CA PRO A 27 2.60 10.20 -14.39
C PRO A 27 1.62 9.33 -15.19
N GLY A 28 1.27 8.18 -14.66
CA GLY A 28 0.30 7.27 -15.23
C GLY A 28 0.81 6.34 -16.34
N GLN A 29 2.04 6.50 -16.81
CA GLN A 29 2.57 5.62 -17.86
C GLN A 29 2.67 4.17 -17.38
N MET A 30 3.17 3.95 -16.17
CA MET A 30 3.24 2.62 -15.57
C MET A 30 1.83 2.06 -15.29
N LEU A 31 0.89 2.88 -14.83
CA LEU A 31 -0.48 2.43 -14.55
C LEU A 31 -1.22 1.89 -15.78
N ASN A 32 -0.83 2.30 -17.00
CA ASN A 32 -1.38 1.69 -18.22
C ASN A 32 -0.93 0.22 -18.37
N LEU A 33 0.28 -0.10 -17.91
CA LEU A 33 0.79 -1.48 -17.89
C LEU A 33 0.08 -2.28 -16.80
N VAL A 34 -0.09 -1.69 -15.62
CA VAL A 34 -0.82 -2.29 -14.49
C VAL A 34 -2.27 -2.58 -14.87
N ALA A 35 -2.96 -1.66 -15.54
CA ALA A 35 -4.33 -1.88 -16.02
C ALA A 35 -4.43 -3.08 -16.99
N ARG A 36 -3.43 -3.30 -17.83
CA ARG A 36 -3.36 -4.50 -18.69
C ARG A 36 -3.17 -5.79 -17.88
N ASP A 37 -2.32 -5.72 -16.84
CA ASP A 37 -2.06 -6.87 -15.98
C ASP A 37 -3.30 -7.25 -15.15
N PHE A 38 -4.21 -6.30 -14.90
CA PHE A 38 -5.46 -6.54 -14.18
C PHE A 38 -6.59 -7.09 -15.05
N ARG A 39 -6.42 -7.25 -16.36
CA ARG A 39 -7.45 -7.91 -17.19
C ARG A 39 -7.77 -9.31 -16.65
N PRO A 40 -9.06 -9.72 -16.61
CA PRO A 40 -10.25 -9.10 -17.26
C PRO A 40 -10.99 -8.05 -16.42
N TYR A 41 -10.51 -7.66 -15.22
CA TYR A 41 -11.19 -6.69 -14.37
C TYR A 41 -11.28 -5.31 -15.02
N ALA A 42 -12.41 -4.63 -14.80
CA ALA A 42 -12.60 -3.28 -15.28
C ALA A 42 -11.71 -2.31 -14.50
N CYS A 43 -10.95 -1.49 -15.22
CA CYS A 43 -10.05 -0.48 -14.65
C CYS A 43 -10.49 0.90 -15.13
N GLU A 44 -10.67 1.83 -14.20
CA GLU A 44 -11.03 3.22 -14.48
C GLU A 44 -9.96 4.17 -13.95
N ARG A 45 -9.54 5.13 -14.77
CA ARG A 45 -8.57 6.14 -14.38
C ARG A 45 -9.24 7.21 -13.53
N THR A 46 -8.81 7.39 -12.28
CA THR A 46 -9.36 8.38 -11.34
C THR A 46 -8.51 9.64 -11.25
N SER A 47 -7.21 9.56 -11.55
CA SER A 47 -6.29 10.71 -11.64
C SER A 47 -5.08 10.36 -12.51
N PRO A 48 -4.20 11.32 -12.86
CA PRO A 48 -2.95 11.00 -13.56
C PRO A 48 -2.13 9.88 -12.93
N CYS A 49 -2.10 9.81 -11.58
CA CYS A 49 -1.31 8.84 -10.82
C CYS A 49 -2.14 7.76 -10.11
N SER A 50 -3.44 7.63 -10.40
CA SER A 50 -4.29 6.60 -9.80
C SER A 50 -5.32 6.04 -10.75
N LEU A 51 -5.68 4.78 -10.51
CA LEU A 51 -6.81 4.10 -11.14
C LEU A 51 -7.55 3.25 -10.10
N THR A 52 -8.81 2.94 -10.38
CA THR A 52 -9.61 1.98 -9.62
C THR A 52 -9.82 0.71 -10.42
N VAL A 53 -9.90 -0.41 -9.72
CA VAL A 53 -10.21 -1.72 -10.28
C VAL A 53 -11.46 -2.25 -9.58
N ALA A 54 -12.51 -2.50 -10.35
CA ALA A 54 -13.72 -3.14 -9.86
C ALA A 54 -13.50 -4.66 -9.85
N LEU A 55 -13.61 -5.27 -8.68
CA LEU A 55 -13.52 -6.71 -8.48
C LEU A 55 -14.91 -7.34 -8.40
N PRO A 56 -15.04 -8.66 -8.62
CA PRO A 56 -16.25 -9.40 -8.28
C PRO A 56 -16.66 -9.14 -6.82
N GLN A 57 -17.95 -9.28 -6.51
CA GLN A 57 -18.50 -9.06 -5.17
C GLN A 57 -18.56 -7.58 -4.71
N GLY A 58 -18.36 -6.63 -5.62
CA GLY A 58 -18.49 -5.20 -5.32
C GLY A 58 -17.27 -4.56 -4.67
N LEU A 59 -16.18 -5.30 -4.50
CA LEU A 59 -14.95 -4.77 -3.95
C LEU A 59 -14.24 -3.86 -4.97
N THR A 60 -13.76 -2.70 -4.53
CA THR A 60 -13.01 -1.77 -5.38
C THR A 60 -11.63 -1.51 -4.78
N ILE A 61 -10.60 -1.77 -5.57
CA ILE A 61 -9.21 -1.49 -5.22
C ILE A 61 -8.78 -0.19 -5.92
N GLU A 62 -8.22 0.74 -5.16
CA GLU A 62 -7.52 1.90 -5.71
C GLU A 62 -6.05 1.54 -5.89
N ILE A 63 -5.48 1.81 -7.07
CA ILE A 63 -4.06 1.63 -7.36
C ILE A 63 -3.46 3.00 -7.61
N ARG A 64 -2.46 3.37 -6.82
CA ARG A 64 -1.71 4.61 -6.95
C ARG A 64 -0.27 4.32 -7.31
N GLU A 65 0.29 5.05 -8.25
CA GLU A 65 1.73 5.01 -8.49
C GLU A 65 2.46 6.02 -7.64
N LYS A 66 3.66 5.62 -7.20
CA LYS A 66 4.57 6.49 -6.47
C LYS A 66 5.97 6.34 -7.04
N ALA A 67 6.54 7.46 -7.51
CA ALA A 67 7.91 7.51 -7.97
C ALA A 67 8.85 7.86 -6.81
N THR A 68 9.97 7.14 -6.72
CA THR A 68 11.03 7.38 -5.74
C THR A 68 12.36 7.52 -6.47
N ALA A 69 13.00 8.68 -6.33
CA ALA A 69 14.30 8.94 -6.93
C ALA A 69 15.40 8.16 -6.20
N LEU A 70 16.32 7.59 -6.98
CA LEU A 70 17.59 7.01 -6.57
C LEU A 70 18.72 7.80 -7.24
N PHE A 71 19.98 7.51 -6.91
CA PHE A 71 21.13 8.32 -7.37
C PHE A 71 21.21 8.52 -8.91
N ARG A 72 21.00 7.45 -9.71
CA ARG A 72 21.02 7.48 -11.20
C ARG A 72 19.84 6.76 -11.82
N SER A 73 18.80 6.56 -11.03
CA SER A 73 17.62 5.85 -11.45
C SER A 73 16.44 6.32 -10.61
N PHE A 74 15.26 5.88 -10.96
CA PHE A 74 14.10 5.96 -10.07
C PHE A 74 13.25 4.71 -10.21
N VAL A 75 12.47 4.45 -9.19
CA VAL A 75 11.55 3.34 -9.14
C VAL A 75 10.14 3.91 -9.02
N VAL A 76 9.26 3.45 -9.89
CA VAL A 76 7.83 3.72 -9.78
C VAL A 76 7.17 2.45 -9.26
N CYS A 77 6.54 2.53 -8.08
CA CYS A 77 5.86 1.41 -7.45
C CYS A 77 4.35 1.62 -7.45
N SER A 78 3.59 0.53 -7.55
CA SER A 78 2.15 0.53 -7.35
C SER A 78 1.82 0.28 -5.87
N HIS A 79 0.98 1.15 -5.32
CA HIS A 79 0.36 0.99 -4.02
C HIS A 79 -1.10 0.58 -4.22
N PHE A 80 -1.43 -0.61 -3.79
CA PHE A 80 -2.78 -1.18 -3.85
C PHE A 80 -3.50 -0.84 -2.56
N ARG A 81 -4.60 -0.12 -2.65
CA ARG A 81 -5.35 0.37 -1.51
C ARG A 81 -6.77 -0.14 -1.52
N LEU A 82 -7.19 -0.66 -0.38
CA LEU A 82 -8.55 -1.01 -0.06
C LEU A 82 -9.01 -0.19 1.14
N GLN A 83 -10.28 0.18 1.19
CA GLN A 83 -10.85 0.93 2.31
C GLN A 83 -12.28 0.52 2.57
N GLY A 84 -12.72 0.72 3.82
CA GLY A 84 -14.07 0.42 4.24
C GLY A 84 -14.39 1.04 5.59
N SER A 85 -15.59 0.77 6.10
CA SER A 85 -16.03 1.20 7.41
C SER A 85 -15.73 0.16 8.47
N THR A 86 -15.55 0.58 9.74
CA THR A 86 -15.29 -0.29 10.89
C THR A 86 -15.91 0.28 12.16
N GLY A 87 -16.10 -0.56 13.18
CA GLY A 87 -16.50 -0.09 14.51
C GLY A 87 -15.37 0.53 15.35
N LEU A 88 -14.12 0.45 14.88
CA LEU A 88 -12.95 0.96 15.60
C LEU A 88 -12.91 2.48 15.57
N GLN A 89 -12.75 3.10 16.73
CA GLN A 89 -12.76 4.56 16.87
C GLN A 89 -11.37 5.13 17.14
N GLN A 90 -10.53 4.37 17.84
CA GLN A 90 -9.19 4.80 18.18
C GLN A 90 -8.22 4.61 17.01
N PRO A 91 -7.23 5.49 16.86
CA PRO A 91 -6.27 5.38 15.78
C PRO A 91 -5.40 4.13 15.93
N ILE A 92 -5.34 3.32 14.88
CA ILE A 92 -4.55 2.09 14.80
C ILE A 92 -3.67 2.14 13.56
N ARG A 93 -2.42 1.71 13.72
CA ARG A 93 -1.50 1.51 12.61
C ARG A 93 -0.73 0.20 12.79
N LEU A 94 -1.16 -0.83 12.07
CA LEU A 94 -0.44 -2.09 11.95
C LEU A 94 0.45 -2.07 10.71
N LYS A 95 1.69 -2.55 10.87
CA LYS A 95 2.60 -2.79 9.75
C LYS A 95 3.00 -4.24 9.72
N ALA A 96 2.80 -4.90 8.58
CA ALA A 96 3.33 -6.23 8.35
C ALA A 96 4.77 -6.15 7.83
N ARG A 97 5.60 -7.07 8.32
CA ARG A 97 6.94 -7.34 7.81
C ARG A 97 7.07 -8.82 7.50
N ASN A 98 7.69 -9.11 6.37
CA ASN A 98 8.08 -10.47 6.05
C ASN A 98 9.42 -10.76 6.75
N GLY A 99 9.42 -11.68 7.73
CA GLY A 99 10.60 -12.07 8.49
C GLY A 99 11.57 -12.99 7.73
N ASN A 100 11.22 -13.39 6.52
CA ASN A 100 11.94 -14.38 5.73
C ASN A 100 13.27 -13.91 5.12
N ILE A 101 13.76 -12.70 5.39
CA ILE A 101 15.06 -12.22 4.86
C ILE A 101 16.23 -13.11 5.33
N LEU A 102 16.06 -13.90 6.40
CA LEU A 102 17.07 -14.83 6.95
C LEU A 102 16.51 -16.25 7.20
N GLY A 103 15.38 -16.64 6.58
CA GLY A 103 14.87 -18.01 6.63
C GLY A 103 14.27 -18.47 7.98
N ARG A 104 13.96 -17.59 8.91
CA ARG A 104 13.52 -17.95 10.27
C ARG A 104 12.30 -17.19 10.82
N GLY A 105 11.43 -16.65 10.00
CA GLY A 105 10.24 -16.01 10.55
C GLY A 105 9.21 -15.67 9.51
N GLY A 106 7.99 -16.12 9.71
CA GLY A 106 6.81 -15.76 8.93
C GLY A 106 6.47 -14.28 9.00
N VAL A 107 5.36 -13.90 8.42
CA VAL A 107 4.84 -12.53 8.47
C VAL A 107 4.48 -12.15 9.91
N GLN A 108 4.92 -10.99 10.34
CA GLN A 108 4.61 -10.44 11.66
C GLN A 108 3.98 -9.06 11.55
N PHE A 109 2.87 -8.85 12.27
CA PHE A 109 2.29 -7.54 12.44
C PHE A 109 2.89 -6.82 13.64
N ARG A 110 3.23 -5.55 13.45
CA ARG A 110 3.68 -4.65 14.51
C ARG A 110 2.74 -3.48 14.62
N CYS A 111 2.25 -3.24 15.83
CA CYS A 111 1.49 -2.05 16.18
C CYS A 111 2.38 -1.13 17.02
N LYS A 112 2.32 0.18 16.74
CA LYS A 112 2.95 1.19 17.59
C LYS A 112 1.98 1.73 18.64
N ASP A 113 0.70 1.71 18.30
CA ASP A 113 -0.36 2.24 19.12
C ASP A 113 -0.70 1.19 20.20
N LYS A 114 -0.73 1.61 21.47
CA LYS A 114 -0.99 0.73 22.62
C LYS A 114 -2.37 1.05 23.20
N ASN A 115 -3.40 1.02 22.37
CA ASN A 115 -4.78 1.21 22.80
C ASN A 115 -5.57 -0.11 22.72
N ASP A 116 -6.76 -0.14 23.32
CA ASP A 116 -7.59 -1.34 23.42
C ASP A 116 -8.02 -1.85 22.04
N ASP A 117 -8.40 -0.94 21.13
CA ASP A 117 -8.76 -1.29 19.75
C ASP A 117 -7.60 -1.95 19.00
N SER A 118 -6.35 -1.50 19.23
CA SER A 118 -5.18 -2.10 18.61
C SER A 118 -4.88 -3.51 19.14
N GLN A 119 -5.05 -3.74 20.43
CA GLN A 119 -4.89 -5.06 21.05
C GLN A 119 -5.99 -6.02 20.57
N ARG A 120 -7.24 -5.55 20.52
CA ARG A 120 -8.38 -6.31 20.00
C ARG A 120 -8.13 -6.71 18.54
N LEU A 121 -7.75 -5.78 17.67
CA LEU A 121 -7.50 -6.06 16.26
C LEU A 121 -6.35 -7.06 16.07
N LEU A 122 -5.27 -6.94 16.86
CA LEU A 122 -4.17 -7.92 16.82
C LEU A 122 -4.61 -9.30 17.30
N ALA A 123 -5.42 -9.38 18.37
CA ALA A 123 -5.95 -10.64 18.87
C ALA A 123 -6.83 -11.31 17.81
N VAL A 124 -7.73 -10.55 17.17
CA VAL A 124 -8.57 -11.04 16.07
C VAL A 124 -7.70 -11.53 14.92
N LEU A 125 -6.71 -10.73 14.45
CA LEU A 125 -5.79 -11.14 13.38
C LEU A 125 -5.10 -12.46 13.68
N ASN A 126 -4.64 -12.67 14.92
CA ASN A 126 -3.97 -13.90 15.31
C ASN A 126 -4.88 -15.15 15.28
N CYS A 127 -6.20 -14.96 15.30
CA CYS A 127 -7.17 -16.03 15.11
C CYS A 127 -7.34 -16.46 13.64
N TYR A 128 -6.69 -15.76 12.69
CA TYR A 128 -6.80 -16.02 11.25
C TYR A 128 -5.47 -16.47 10.63
N PRO A 129 -4.96 -17.69 10.90
CA PRO A 129 -3.67 -18.17 10.41
C PRO A 129 -3.60 -18.22 8.88
N HIS A 130 -4.73 -18.35 8.19
CA HIS A 130 -4.80 -18.35 6.74
C HIS A 130 -4.43 -17.00 6.12
N ILE A 131 -4.65 -15.86 6.81
CA ILE A 131 -4.18 -14.54 6.37
C ILE A 131 -2.65 -14.50 6.38
N PHE A 132 -2.03 -15.04 7.45
CA PHE A 132 -0.56 -15.10 7.53
C PHE A 132 0.02 -15.98 6.42
N ALA A 133 -0.56 -17.15 6.18
CA ALA A 133 -0.13 -18.06 5.11
C ALA A 133 -0.28 -17.41 3.71
N ALA A 134 -1.38 -16.68 3.48
CA ALA A 134 -1.57 -15.95 2.23
C ALA A 134 -0.55 -14.81 2.07
N LEU A 135 -0.22 -14.09 3.14
CA LEU A 135 0.79 -13.03 3.14
C LEU A 135 2.22 -13.56 2.95
N GLU A 136 2.55 -14.74 3.44
CA GLU A 136 3.85 -15.37 3.21
C GLU A 136 4.11 -15.65 1.73
N ASN A 137 3.07 -16.00 0.99
CA ASN A 137 3.11 -16.22 -0.45
C ASN A 137 3.01 -14.92 -1.27
N LEU A 138 2.58 -13.82 -0.64
CA LEU A 138 2.47 -12.52 -1.29
C LEU A 138 3.82 -11.79 -1.25
N HIS A 139 4.42 -11.56 -2.41
CA HIS A 139 5.67 -10.83 -2.55
C HIS A 139 5.46 -9.31 -2.34
N PHE A 140 5.18 -8.89 -1.11
CA PHE A 140 5.00 -7.48 -0.76
C PHE A 140 6.26 -6.86 -0.13
N ARG A 141 6.45 -5.58 -0.37
CA ARG A 141 7.51 -4.77 0.23
C ARG A 141 7.03 -4.11 1.53
N HIS A 142 5.85 -3.53 1.47
CA HIS A 142 5.19 -2.88 2.60
C HIS A 142 3.71 -3.26 2.62
N LEU A 143 3.22 -3.55 3.81
CA LEU A 143 1.79 -3.67 4.08
C LEU A 143 1.49 -2.85 5.33
N THR A 144 0.48 -2.00 5.23
CA THR A 144 0.01 -1.18 6.35
C THR A 144 -1.51 -1.27 6.41
N LEU A 145 -2.04 -1.66 7.57
CA LEU A 145 -3.45 -1.55 7.92
C LEU A 145 -3.61 -0.40 8.90
N ARG A 146 -4.52 0.52 8.60
CA ARG A 146 -4.87 1.66 9.45
C ARG A 146 -6.36 1.63 9.72
N ALA A 147 -6.75 2.06 10.91
CA ALA A 147 -8.12 2.37 11.24
C ALA A 147 -8.16 3.64 12.08
N GLU A 148 -9.14 4.48 11.85
CA GLU A 148 -9.37 5.73 12.59
C GLU A 148 -10.78 6.26 12.29
N GLN A 149 -11.49 6.73 13.32
CA GLN A 149 -12.80 7.39 13.19
C GLN A 149 -13.82 6.58 12.40
N GLY A 150 -13.88 5.27 12.65
CA GLY A 150 -14.85 4.39 11.98
C GLY A 150 -14.53 4.04 10.53
N GLN A 151 -13.34 4.38 10.05
CA GLN A 151 -12.83 4.02 8.71
C GLN A 151 -11.57 3.19 8.83
N TRP A 152 -11.33 2.34 7.85
CA TRP A 152 -10.08 1.59 7.74
C TRP A 152 -9.51 1.63 6.33
N TRP A 153 -8.19 1.45 6.23
CA TRP A 153 -7.43 1.41 4.98
C TRP A 153 -6.35 0.33 5.05
N LEU A 154 -6.35 -0.54 4.07
CA LEU A 154 -5.24 -1.45 3.80
C LEU A 154 -4.44 -0.89 2.62
N GLU A 155 -3.14 -0.81 2.75
CA GLU A 155 -2.23 -0.41 1.68
C GLU A 155 -1.12 -1.45 1.53
N ILE A 156 -0.97 -1.99 0.32
CA ILE A 156 0.04 -2.99 -0.03
C ILE A 156 0.92 -2.44 -1.15
N GLU A 157 2.23 -2.39 -0.95
CA GLU A 157 3.24 -2.18 -1.98
C GLU A 157 3.78 -3.55 -2.39
N HIS A 158 3.48 -3.97 -3.61
CA HIS A 158 3.94 -5.25 -4.15
C HIS A 158 5.24 -5.05 -4.93
N TYR A 159 6.16 -6.06 -4.94
CA TYR A 159 7.40 -5.97 -5.71
C TYR A 159 7.15 -5.93 -7.23
N ALA A 160 6.17 -6.69 -7.73
CA ALA A 160 5.69 -6.57 -9.11
C ALA A 160 4.78 -5.33 -9.26
N ALA A 161 4.30 -5.07 -10.46
CA ALA A 161 3.60 -3.82 -10.82
C ALA A 161 4.46 -2.58 -10.48
N SER A 162 5.75 -2.65 -10.80
CA SER A 162 6.72 -1.59 -10.59
C SER A 162 7.58 -1.39 -11.82
N GLU A 163 8.17 -0.22 -11.97
CA GLU A 163 9.07 0.09 -13.08
C GLU A 163 10.36 0.69 -12.53
N VAL A 164 11.50 0.12 -12.94
CA VAL A 164 12.81 0.71 -12.71
C VAL A 164 13.22 1.48 -13.96
N ILE A 165 13.60 2.74 -13.78
CA ILE A 165 14.04 3.61 -14.87
C ILE A 165 15.44 4.08 -14.55
N SER A 166 16.43 3.61 -15.32
CA SER A 166 17.83 4.02 -15.24
C SER A 166 18.10 5.17 -16.21
N GLN A 167 18.95 6.10 -15.81
CA GLN A 167 19.39 7.22 -16.65
C GLN A 167 20.70 6.91 -17.38
N VAL A 168 21.52 6.01 -16.83
CA VAL A 168 22.81 5.62 -17.40
C VAL A 168 23.09 4.14 -17.14
N PRO A 169 22.99 3.28 -18.16
CA PRO A 169 22.39 3.54 -19.48
C PRO A 169 20.90 3.84 -19.39
N VAL A 170 20.33 4.47 -20.40
CA VAL A 170 18.88 4.74 -20.43
C VAL A 170 18.14 3.43 -20.66
N GLU A 171 17.53 2.91 -19.60
CA GLU A 171 16.79 1.65 -19.63
C GLU A 171 15.50 1.78 -18.80
N ARG A 172 14.42 1.16 -19.28
CA ARG A 172 13.15 1.03 -18.56
C ARG A 172 12.80 -0.44 -18.45
N ARG A 173 12.62 -0.91 -17.22
CA ARG A 173 12.26 -2.30 -16.94
C ARG A 173 11.01 -2.36 -16.08
N TYR A 174 9.90 -2.75 -16.70
CA TYR A 174 8.65 -3.01 -16.00
C TYR A 174 8.65 -4.43 -15.42
N GLN A 175 8.38 -4.54 -14.14
CA GLN A 175 8.16 -5.78 -13.43
C GLN A 175 6.67 -6.11 -13.47
N LYS A 176 6.29 -6.99 -14.40
CA LYS A 176 4.90 -7.38 -14.63
C LYS A 176 4.30 -8.06 -13.40
N LEU A 177 3.02 -7.76 -13.13
CA LEU A 177 2.20 -8.50 -12.17
C LEU A 177 1.57 -9.71 -12.89
N HIS A 178 2.13 -10.90 -12.65
CA HIS A 178 1.65 -12.13 -13.26
C HIS A 178 0.28 -12.55 -12.70
N HIS A 179 -0.41 -13.43 -13.43
CA HIS A 179 -1.76 -13.87 -13.07
C HIS A 179 -1.86 -14.39 -11.64
N ASP A 180 -0.96 -15.28 -11.24
CA ASP A 180 -0.98 -15.89 -9.90
C ASP A 180 -0.71 -14.86 -8.79
N GLN A 181 0.22 -13.94 -9.01
CA GLN A 181 0.51 -12.84 -8.09
C GLN A 181 -0.68 -11.90 -7.93
N ARG A 182 -1.38 -11.61 -9.03
CA ARG A 182 -2.61 -10.82 -9.01
C ARG A 182 -3.71 -11.53 -8.21
N GLN A 183 -3.91 -12.84 -8.44
CA GLN A 183 -4.89 -13.61 -7.69
C GLN A 183 -4.57 -13.66 -6.19
N GLN A 184 -3.31 -13.86 -5.82
CA GLN A 184 -2.87 -13.79 -4.43
C GLN A 184 -3.13 -12.42 -3.81
N LEU A 185 -2.81 -11.33 -4.52
CA LEU A 185 -3.06 -9.96 -4.06
C LEU A 185 -4.56 -9.70 -3.84
N VAL A 186 -5.40 -10.07 -4.81
CA VAL A 186 -6.85 -9.93 -4.72
C VAL A 186 -7.40 -10.74 -3.55
N ASN A 187 -6.97 -12.00 -3.42
CA ASN A 187 -7.39 -12.89 -2.33
C ASN A 187 -7.03 -12.31 -0.94
N VAL A 188 -5.80 -11.81 -0.78
CA VAL A 188 -5.40 -11.14 0.47
C VAL A 188 -6.27 -9.93 0.77
N MET A 189 -6.58 -9.10 -0.23
CA MET A 189 -7.45 -7.94 -0.03
C MET A 189 -8.87 -8.35 0.37
N GLN A 190 -9.44 -9.39 -0.23
CA GLN A 190 -10.75 -9.95 0.14
C GLN A 190 -10.74 -10.47 1.59
N MET A 191 -9.71 -11.20 1.99
CA MET A 191 -9.56 -11.68 3.38
C MET A 191 -9.54 -10.54 4.39
N PHE A 192 -8.87 -9.43 4.07
CA PHE A 192 -8.87 -8.25 4.95
C PHE A 192 -10.21 -7.54 4.98
N ASP A 193 -10.92 -7.46 3.87
CA ASP A 193 -12.27 -6.90 3.82
C ASP A 193 -13.24 -7.71 4.71
N GLU A 194 -13.22 -9.03 4.57
CA GLU A 194 -14.01 -9.95 5.41
C GLU A 194 -13.66 -9.82 6.90
N LEU A 195 -12.35 -9.76 7.23
CA LEU A 195 -11.89 -9.56 8.60
C LEU A 195 -12.41 -8.25 9.17
N MET A 196 -12.28 -7.14 8.45
CA MET A 196 -12.69 -5.82 8.92
C MET A 196 -14.20 -5.68 9.02
N THR A 197 -14.96 -6.37 8.16
CA THR A 197 -16.42 -6.47 8.25
C THR A 197 -16.85 -7.20 9.52
N ARG A 198 -16.18 -8.28 9.89
CA ARG A 198 -16.45 -8.99 11.17
C ARG A 198 -16.10 -8.13 12.38
N VAL A 199 -14.95 -7.46 12.37
CA VAL A 199 -14.56 -6.53 13.43
C VAL A 199 -15.61 -5.42 13.62
N ALA A 200 -16.20 -4.95 12.51
CA ALA A 200 -17.27 -3.96 12.56
C ALA A 200 -18.55 -4.52 13.20
N SER A 201 -18.97 -5.74 12.84
CA SER A 201 -20.18 -6.37 13.37
C SER A 201 -20.08 -6.73 14.86
N GLU A 202 -18.93 -7.18 15.31
CA GLU A 202 -18.66 -7.50 16.72
C GLU A 202 -18.58 -6.25 17.62
N GLY A 203 -18.23 -5.09 17.04
CA GLY A 203 -18.20 -3.81 17.77
C GLY A 203 -19.58 -3.20 18.05
N VAL A 204 -20.61 -3.65 17.34
CA VAL A 204 -22.00 -3.18 17.53
C VAL A 204 -22.73 -4.00 18.61
N ALA A 205 -22.18 -5.15 19.02
CA ALA A 205 -22.81 -6.06 20.00
C ALA A 205 -22.29 -5.86 21.44
N ALA A 206 -21.46 -4.87 21.70
CA ALA A 206 -20.93 -4.49 23.01
C ALA A 206 -21.43 -3.09 23.41
#